data_860e36755f84561cabdcf8c95f1be0fe
#
_entry.id   860e36755f84561cabdcf8c95f1be0fe
#
_cell.length_a   1.000
_cell.length_b   1.000
_cell.length_c   1.000
_cell.angle_alpha   90.00
_cell.angle_beta   90.00
_cell.angle_gamma   90.00
#
_symmetry.space_group_name_H-M   'P 1'
#
loop_
_entity.id
_entity.type
_entity.pdbx_description
1 polymer ?
#
loop_
_entity_poly.entity_id
_entity_poly.type
_entity_poly.pdbx_seq_one_letter_code
_entity_poly.pdbx_strand_id
1 'polypeptide(L)'
;MREVIAAYHRAVTEVVRGFDGFVAKYMGDGVLAYFGYPRAHEDDAERAIRTGLGVVDTVGRLDGKSVVLQARIGIATGLVVVGDLIGEGSAQEQSVVGETPNLAARLQGLAEPNAVVIAAGTRRLVGDLFEYRDLGTVDVKGIDVPVPAWQVLRPSGVESRFEALHGSLLTPLVGRDEEIDLLLRRWARAKAGDGQVVLISGEPGIGKSRITAALLERLQGEPHIHLRHFCSPYCQDSALFPFIDQLGRAAGFVREDTPPAKLEKLESLLTRAVPPPEDIALLADLLSLPASERRPIPNLSPPQKKQRTLAALLRQLEGLARQQPVVMIFEDAHWIDPTSRELLDLTVEQLRTLPVLLLVTFRPEFQPPWTGLPQVTVLALNRLDRRDRTTLAEQISGGKALPDEIAGQIADRTDGVPLFVEELTKTVLESGLLRAEADRYVLDRALPPLAIPTTLHDSLMARLDHLDSVKRIAQIGAAIGREFPYTLLRLVSGLYENELHTALGRLVASGLVFQRGTPPDAVYSSSTH
;
A
#
# COMPACT_ATOMS: atom_id res chain seq x y z
N MET A 1 6.42 10.09 38.70
CA MET A 1 7.32 10.18 37.53
C MET A 1 7.62 8.82 36.90
N ARG A 2 8.25 7.85 37.60
CA ARG A 2 8.58 6.52 37.01
C ARG A 2 7.37 5.76 36.46
N GLU A 3 6.25 5.74 37.17
CA GLU A 3 5.01 5.06 36.73
C GLU A 3 4.44 5.70 35.45
N VAL A 4 4.49 7.02 35.33
CA VAL A 4 4.02 7.75 34.16
C VAL A 4 4.88 7.45 32.95
N ILE A 5 6.23 7.47 33.11
CA ILE A 5 7.15 7.11 32.02
C ILE A 5 6.95 5.66 31.59
N ALA A 6 6.77 4.73 32.55
CA ALA A 6 6.52 3.33 32.22
C ALA A 6 5.17 3.11 31.50
N ALA A 7 4.13 3.85 31.86
CA ALA A 7 2.84 3.82 31.17
C ALA A 7 2.97 4.39 29.75
N TYR A 8 3.67 5.51 29.58
CA TYR A 8 3.99 6.12 28.32
C TYR A 8 4.77 5.15 27.39
N HIS A 9 5.87 4.56 27.89
CA HIS A 9 6.66 3.60 27.09
C HIS A 9 5.82 2.41 26.63
N ARG A 10 4.97 1.84 27.51
CA ARG A 10 4.07 0.74 27.12
C ARG A 10 3.10 1.17 26.02
N ALA A 11 2.41 2.31 26.20
CA ALA A 11 1.45 2.82 25.24
C ALA A 11 2.09 3.08 23.86
N VAL A 12 3.27 3.72 23.83
CA VAL A 12 4.01 3.95 22.58
C VAL A 12 4.43 2.64 21.95
N THR A 13 4.93 1.68 22.75
CA THR A 13 5.36 0.37 22.24
C THR A 13 4.20 -0.42 21.63
N GLU A 14 3.03 -0.39 22.25
CA GLU A 14 1.83 -1.05 21.72
C GLU A 14 1.41 -0.44 20.37
N VAL A 15 1.40 0.89 20.26
CA VAL A 15 1.09 1.56 18.98
C VAL A 15 2.14 1.23 17.91
N VAL A 16 3.43 1.33 18.23
CA VAL A 16 4.52 1.01 17.29
C VAL A 16 4.40 -0.43 16.77
N ARG A 17 4.19 -1.40 17.67
CA ARG A 17 4.04 -2.82 17.31
C ARG A 17 2.77 -3.09 16.51
N GLY A 18 1.69 -2.35 16.77
CA GLY A 18 0.44 -2.46 16.02
C GLY A 18 0.59 -2.11 14.53
N PHE A 19 1.66 -1.40 14.17
CA PHE A 19 2.02 -1.07 12.78
C PHE A 19 3.31 -1.79 12.33
N ASP A 20 3.69 -2.90 12.95
CA ASP A 20 4.92 -3.68 12.68
C ASP A 20 6.21 -2.85 12.77
N GLY A 21 6.19 -1.80 13.58
CA GLY A 21 7.38 -1.00 13.89
C GLY A 21 8.25 -1.70 14.94
N PHE A 22 9.54 -1.46 14.87
CA PHE A 22 10.55 -1.96 15.80
C PHE A 22 10.99 -0.84 16.76
N VAL A 23 10.77 -1.01 18.07
CA VAL A 23 11.29 -0.09 19.08
C VAL A 23 12.76 -0.38 19.30
N ALA A 24 13.61 0.52 18.80
CA ALA A 24 15.06 0.35 18.84
C ALA A 24 15.66 0.77 20.17
N LYS A 25 15.20 1.90 20.74
CA LYS A 25 15.79 2.44 21.97
C LYS A 25 14.82 3.35 22.72
N TYR A 26 14.90 3.30 24.06
CA TYR A 26 14.31 4.28 24.95
C TYR A 26 15.38 5.26 25.45
N MET A 27 15.13 6.55 25.34
CA MET A 27 16.07 7.63 25.67
C MET A 27 15.40 8.58 26.68
N GLY A 28 15.29 8.16 27.94
CA GLY A 28 14.55 8.90 28.94
C GLY A 28 13.05 8.96 28.63
N ASP A 29 12.55 10.10 28.21
CA ASP A 29 11.18 10.31 27.72
C ASP A 29 11.05 10.15 26.19
N GLY A 30 12.15 9.93 25.48
CA GLY A 30 12.17 9.69 24.05
C GLY A 30 12.11 8.21 23.68
N VAL A 31 11.52 7.91 22.53
CA VAL A 31 11.48 6.57 21.93
C VAL A 31 11.96 6.66 20.49
N LEU A 32 12.90 5.82 20.12
CA LEU A 32 13.36 5.65 18.75
C LEU A 32 12.77 4.37 18.18
N ALA A 33 12.05 4.48 17.09
CA ALA A 33 11.42 3.35 16.40
C ALA A 33 11.84 3.32 14.93
N TYR A 34 11.94 2.11 14.38
CA TYR A 34 12.24 1.86 12.97
C TYR A 34 11.07 1.18 12.29
N PHE A 35 10.85 1.53 11.05
CA PHE A 35 9.96 0.85 10.11
C PHE A 35 10.82 0.40 8.94
N GLY A 36 10.55 -0.80 8.41
CA GLY A 36 11.43 -1.44 7.42
C GLY A 36 12.57 -2.27 8.03
N TYR A 37 12.57 -2.47 9.34
CA TYR A 37 13.50 -3.33 10.06
C TYR A 37 12.81 -4.01 11.25
N PRO A 38 13.04 -5.31 11.52
CA PRO A 38 13.87 -6.28 10.77
C PRO A 38 13.23 -6.74 9.45
N ARG A 39 11.96 -6.40 9.23
CA ARG A 39 11.20 -6.69 7.99
C ARG A 39 10.82 -5.39 7.32
N ALA A 40 11.00 -5.35 5.98
CA ALA A 40 10.57 -4.24 5.17
C ALA A 40 9.17 -4.48 4.59
N HIS A 41 8.40 -3.39 4.49
CA HIS A 41 7.09 -3.37 3.85
C HIS A 41 7.07 -2.23 2.83
N GLU A 42 6.28 -2.37 1.78
CA GLU A 42 6.14 -1.33 0.75
C GLU A 42 5.52 -0.03 1.27
N ASP A 43 4.93 -0.08 2.43
CA ASP A 43 4.18 0.98 3.08
C ASP A 43 4.81 1.46 4.40
N ASP A 44 6.09 1.20 4.64
CA ASP A 44 6.77 1.54 5.88
C ASP A 44 6.71 3.04 6.22
N ALA A 45 6.79 3.91 5.22
CA ALA A 45 6.63 5.35 5.43
C ALA A 45 5.21 5.73 5.89
N GLU A 46 4.18 5.08 5.34
CA GLU A 46 2.79 5.24 5.79
C GLU A 46 2.60 4.70 7.20
N ARG A 47 3.14 3.51 7.50
CA ARG A 47 3.13 2.90 8.84
C ARG A 47 3.72 3.82 9.88
N ALA A 48 4.86 4.42 9.59
CA ALA A 48 5.51 5.38 10.48
C ALA A 48 4.62 6.59 10.78
N ILE A 49 3.95 7.16 9.78
CA ILE A 49 3.05 8.30 9.95
C ILE A 49 1.80 7.92 10.75
N ARG A 50 1.15 6.80 10.40
CA ARG A 50 -0.03 6.30 11.14
C ARG A 50 0.31 6.01 12.59
N THR A 51 1.49 5.43 12.86
CA THR A 51 2.02 5.24 14.19
C THR A 51 2.18 6.58 14.92
N GLY A 52 2.78 7.58 14.25
CA GLY A 52 2.97 8.91 14.82
C GLY A 52 1.65 9.55 15.24
N LEU A 53 0.64 9.53 14.38
CA LEU A 53 -0.70 10.02 14.69
C LEU A 53 -1.36 9.23 15.83
N GLY A 54 -1.22 7.90 15.82
CA GLY A 54 -1.74 7.02 16.90
C GLY A 54 -1.06 7.25 18.24
N VAL A 55 0.25 7.51 18.26
CA VAL A 55 0.99 7.86 19.48
C VAL A 55 0.52 9.19 20.05
N VAL A 56 0.35 10.22 19.23
CA VAL A 56 -0.19 11.53 19.67
C VAL A 56 -1.56 11.35 20.33
N ASP A 57 -2.45 10.59 19.70
CA ASP A 57 -3.80 10.34 20.21
C ASP A 57 -3.79 9.52 21.52
N THR A 58 -2.98 8.47 21.57
CA THR A 58 -2.88 7.58 22.73
C THR A 58 -2.24 8.27 23.93
N VAL A 59 -1.16 9.03 23.71
CA VAL A 59 -0.46 9.77 24.77
C VAL A 59 -1.36 10.88 25.35
N GLY A 60 -2.13 11.56 24.50
CA GLY A 60 -3.09 12.57 24.94
C GLY A 60 -4.22 12.03 25.84
N ARG A 61 -4.51 10.72 25.77
CA ARG A 61 -5.51 10.03 26.60
C ARG A 61 -4.93 9.41 27.88
N LEU A 62 -3.60 9.37 28.03
CA LEU A 62 -3.00 8.83 29.24
C LEU A 62 -3.31 9.73 30.45
N ASP A 63 -3.91 9.13 31.47
CA ASP A 63 -4.28 9.81 32.72
C ASP A 63 -3.02 10.03 33.58
N GLY A 64 -2.39 11.19 33.39
CA GLY A 64 -1.12 11.56 34.05
C GLY A 64 -1.25 12.13 35.45
N LYS A 65 -2.30 11.81 36.26
CA LYS A 65 -2.47 12.29 37.66
C LYS A 65 -2.22 13.79 37.80
N SER A 66 -2.81 14.64 36.97
CA SER A 66 -2.71 16.13 36.93
C SER A 66 -1.79 16.72 35.84
N VAL A 67 -1.17 15.92 34.98
CA VAL A 67 -0.32 16.41 33.88
C VAL A 67 -0.84 15.89 32.56
N VAL A 68 -1.19 16.79 31.64
CA VAL A 68 -1.52 16.44 30.26
C VAL A 68 -0.21 16.12 29.54
N LEU A 69 -0.06 14.86 29.12
CA LEU A 69 1.11 14.44 28.36
C LEU A 69 0.97 14.86 26.90
N GLN A 70 2.08 15.29 26.31
CA GLN A 70 2.15 15.72 24.92
C GLN A 70 3.33 15.04 24.23
N ALA A 71 3.15 14.62 22.99
CA ALA A 71 4.19 14.00 22.17
C ALA A 71 4.63 14.94 21.03
N ARG A 72 5.91 14.86 20.66
CA ARG A 72 6.47 15.49 19.46
C ARG A 72 7.14 14.42 18.63
N ILE A 73 6.79 14.33 17.36
CA ILE A 73 7.24 13.22 16.50
C ILE A 73 7.90 13.77 15.25
N GLY A 74 9.10 13.25 14.96
CA GLY A 74 9.83 13.50 13.73
C GLY A 74 10.03 12.21 12.97
N ILE A 75 9.74 12.20 11.67
CA ILE A 75 9.86 11.01 10.81
C ILE A 75 10.73 11.36 9.59
N ALA A 76 11.74 10.56 9.36
CA ALA A 76 12.60 10.66 8.18
C ALA A 76 12.79 9.27 7.56
N THR A 77 12.80 9.22 6.23
CA THR A 77 13.06 8.00 5.46
C THR A 77 14.35 8.16 4.66
N GLY A 78 15.21 7.15 4.75
CA GLY A 78 16.48 7.10 4.04
C GLY A 78 17.30 5.89 4.43
N LEU A 79 18.43 5.69 3.77
CA LEU A 79 19.34 4.59 4.05
C LEU A 79 19.96 4.71 5.45
N VAL A 80 19.97 3.57 6.15
CA VAL A 80 20.59 3.43 7.47
C VAL A 80 21.37 2.12 7.51
N VAL A 81 22.44 2.10 8.30
CA VAL A 81 23.18 0.88 8.59
C VAL A 81 22.79 0.42 9.99
N VAL A 82 22.15 -0.74 10.07
CA VAL A 82 21.82 -1.39 11.34
C VAL A 82 22.92 -2.41 11.64
N GLY A 83 23.60 -2.27 12.77
CA GLY A 83 24.66 -3.18 13.18
C GLY A 83 24.64 -3.45 14.67
N ASP A 84 25.18 -4.62 15.07
CA ASP A 84 25.46 -4.89 16.47
C ASP A 84 26.63 -4.03 16.91
N LEU A 85 26.39 -3.07 17.80
CA LEU A 85 27.49 -2.35 18.41
C LEU A 85 28.22 -3.24 19.43
N ILE A 86 29.54 -3.15 19.30
CA ILE A 86 30.56 -3.73 20.16
C ILE A 86 30.19 -3.56 21.63
N GLY A 87 29.85 -4.66 22.30
CA GLY A 87 29.60 -4.73 23.72
C GLY A 87 29.47 -6.20 24.15
N GLU A 88 30.31 -6.63 25.10
CA GLU A 88 30.21 -7.95 25.74
C GLU A 88 29.14 -7.89 26.84
N GLY A 89 28.16 -8.80 26.81
CA GLY A 89 27.20 -8.99 27.89
C GLY A 89 25.81 -8.45 27.64
N SER A 90 24.99 -8.36 28.66
CA SER A 90 23.56 -8.02 28.67
C SER A 90 23.20 -6.58 28.26
N ALA A 91 24.11 -5.83 27.64
CA ALA A 91 23.93 -4.47 27.10
C ALA A 91 24.28 -4.42 25.60
N GLN A 92 23.76 -5.35 24.80
CA GLN A 92 23.77 -5.22 23.34
C GLN A 92 22.74 -4.16 22.93
N GLU A 93 23.22 -2.94 22.68
CA GLU A 93 22.42 -1.89 22.01
C GLU A 93 22.63 -2.02 20.50
N GLN A 94 21.57 -2.31 19.78
CA GLN A 94 21.59 -2.19 18.32
C GLN A 94 21.69 -0.70 17.96
N SER A 95 22.80 -0.32 17.32
CA SER A 95 23.00 1.04 16.87
C SER A 95 22.75 1.16 15.40
N VAL A 96 22.07 2.23 15.03
CA VAL A 96 21.88 2.63 13.65
C VAL A 96 22.77 3.85 13.37
N VAL A 97 23.55 3.73 12.31
CA VAL A 97 24.45 4.79 11.85
C VAL A 97 23.92 5.33 10.52
N GLY A 98 23.83 6.65 10.41
CA GLY A 98 23.39 7.33 9.20
C GLY A 98 22.87 8.75 9.49
N GLU A 99 22.61 9.49 8.44
CA GLU A 99 22.04 10.84 8.54
C GLU A 99 20.53 10.81 8.90
N THR A 100 19.83 9.76 8.49
CA THR A 100 18.37 9.63 8.64
C THR A 100 17.87 9.68 10.10
N PRO A 101 18.47 8.96 11.08
CA PRO A 101 18.08 9.08 12.48
C PRO A 101 18.32 10.47 13.06
N ASN A 102 19.41 11.12 12.64
CA ASN A 102 19.71 12.49 13.05
C ASN A 102 18.67 13.47 12.50
N LEU A 103 18.28 13.31 11.24
CA LEU A 103 17.23 14.13 10.62
C LEU A 103 15.90 13.94 11.36
N ALA A 104 15.49 12.70 11.65
CA ALA A 104 14.27 12.42 12.41
C ALA A 104 14.27 13.11 13.78
N ALA A 105 15.38 13.03 14.53
CA ALA A 105 15.53 13.69 15.82
C ALA A 105 15.43 15.23 15.72
N ARG A 106 15.94 15.82 14.64
CA ARG A 106 15.83 17.25 14.41
C ARG A 106 14.42 17.69 14.05
N LEU A 107 13.73 16.92 13.21
CA LEU A 107 12.32 17.16 12.87
C LEU A 107 11.43 17.05 14.11
N GLN A 108 11.72 16.11 15.02
CA GLN A 108 11.04 16.01 16.30
C GLN A 108 11.22 17.29 17.13
N GLY A 109 12.42 17.89 17.12
CA GLY A 109 12.68 19.16 17.80
C GLY A 109 11.92 20.37 17.21
N LEU A 110 11.55 20.32 15.92
CA LEU A 110 10.76 21.34 15.23
C LEU A 110 9.25 21.14 15.43
N ALA A 111 8.82 19.93 15.76
CA ALA A 111 7.42 19.63 15.94
C ALA A 111 6.82 20.42 17.11
N GLU A 112 5.64 21.01 16.91
CA GLU A 112 4.83 21.53 17.99
C GLU A 112 4.34 20.38 18.90
N PRO A 113 3.95 20.65 20.15
CA PRO A 113 3.31 19.64 20.99
C PRO A 113 2.12 18.97 20.27
N ASN A 114 2.06 17.65 20.32
CA ASN A 114 1.06 16.81 19.63
C ASN A 114 1.09 16.93 18.10
N ALA A 115 2.25 17.20 17.52
CA ALA A 115 2.43 17.26 16.07
C ALA A 115 3.38 16.17 15.57
N VAL A 116 3.14 15.76 14.33
CA VAL A 116 3.98 14.84 13.54
C VAL A 116 4.60 15.62 12.40
N VAL A 117 5.93 15.68 12.32
CA VAL A 117 6.67 16.37 11.26
C VAL A 117 7.46 15.35 10.45
N ILE A 118 7.40 15.47 9.13
CA ILE A 118 8.03 14.54 8.19
C ILE A 118 9.01 15.23 7.25
N ALA A 119 10.03 14.49 6.82
CA ALA A 119 10.99 14.92 5.80
C ALA A 119 10.45 14.76 4.37
N ALA A 120 11.11 15.41 3.40
CA ALA A 120 10.80 15.31 1.97
C ALA A 120 10.81 13.87 1.44
N GLY A 121 11.77 13.04 1.87
CA GLY A 121 11.82 11.62 1.51
C GLY A 121 10.55 10.86 1.91
N THR A 122 10.10 11.04 3.16
CA THR A 122 8.86 10.44 3.66
C THR A 122 7.63 10.99 2.91
N ARG A 123 7.56 12.32 2.69
CA ARG A 123 6.45 12.97 1.96
C ARG A 123 6.27 12.41 0.55
N ARG A 124 7.39 12.14 -0.13
CA ARG A 124 7.41 11.59 -1.49
C ARG A 124 6.86 10.16 -1.56
N LEU A 125 7.18 9.32 -0.56
CA LEU A 125 6.74 7.94 -0.48
C LEU A 125 5.24 7.78 -0.18
N VAL A 126 4.66 8.71 0.55
CA VAL A 126 3.26 8.64 0.96
C VAL A 126 2.32 9.48 0.09
N GLY A 127 2.85 10.38 -0.73
CA GLY A 127 2.03 11.22 -1.60
C GLY A 127 0.92 11.95 -0.82
N ASP A 128 -0.27 12.02 -1.37
CA ASP A 128 -1.42 12.72 -0.80
C ASP A 128 -2.30 11.85 0.11
N LEU A 129 -1.75 10.74 0.68
CA LEU A 129 -2.46 9.90 1.67
C LEU A 129 -2.85 10.66 2.95
N PHE A 130 -2.19 11.76 3.23
CA PHE A 130 -2.46 12.59 4.40
C PHE A 130 -2.62 14.05 3.99
N GLU A 131 -3.28 14.82 4.81
CA GLU A 131 -3.29 16.28 4.70
C GLU A 131 -2.08 16.86 5.42
N TYR A 132 -1.46 17.87 4.82
CA TYR A 132 -0.23 18.44 5.32
C TYR A 132 -0.32 19.95 5.47
N ARG A 133 0.43 20.48 6.42
CA ARG A 133 0.82 21.89 6.49
C ARG A 133 2.28 21.98 6.06
N ASP A 134 2.56 22.72 5.00
CA ASP A 134 3.93 23.00 4.56
C ASP A 134 4.61 23.91 5.59
N LEU A 135 5.77 23.48 6.09
CA LEU A 135 6.59 24.26 7.02
C LEU A 135 7.71 25.00 6.28
N GLY A 136 7.79 24.84 4.95
CA GLY A 136 8.86 25.38 4.12
C GLY A 136 10.20 24.66 4.32
N THR A 137 11.25 25.33 3.93
CA THR A 137 12.63 24.88 4.20
C THR A 137 13.05 25.32 5.57
N VAL A 138 13.45 24.38 6.42
CA VAL A 138 13.84 24.60 7.80
C VAL A 138 15.34 24.41 7.98
N ASP A 139 15.97 25.33 8.72
CA ASP A 139 17.38 25.18 9.09
C ASP A 139 17.51 24.12 10.17
N VAL A 140 18.26 23.08 9.88
CA VAL A 140 18.45 21.94 10.77
C VAL A 140 19.88 21.94 11.27
N LYS A 141 20.08 22.10 12.58
CA LYS A 141 21.41 22.18 13.18
C LYS A 141 22.27 20.98 12.80
N GLY A 142 23.42 21.25 12.13
CA GLY A 142 24.36 20.20 11.69
C GLY A 142 24.02 19.56 10.33
N ILE A 143 23.13 20.17 9.56
CA ILE A 143 22.90 19.90 8.15
C ILE A 143 23.09 21.23 7.41
N ASP A 144 24.04 21.27 6.48
CA ASP A 144 24.45 22.52 5.81
C ASP A 144 23.42 23.04 4.78
N VAL A 145 22.47 22.20 4.39
CA VAL A 145 21.42 22.55 3.41
C VAL A 145 20.06 22.56 4.12
N PRO A 146 19.26 23.63 3.98
CA PRO A 146 17.92 23.69 4.52
C PRO A 146 17.05 22.54 4.01
N VAL A 147 16.31 21.88 4.91
CA VAL A 147 15.52 20.68 4.61
C VAL A 147 14.04 21.04 4.51
N PRO A 148 13.35 20.71 3.41
CA PRO A 148 11.90 20.86 3.34
C PRO A 148 11.21 19.92 4.34
N ALA A 149 10.22 20.45 5.09
CA ALA A 149 9.51 19.72 6.10
C ALA A 149 7.99 19.99 6.05
N TRP A 150 7.21 18.99 6.43
CA TRP A 150 5.74 19.08 6.46
C TRP A 150 5.21 18.56 7.79
N GLN A 151 4.23 19.26 8.34
CA GLN A 151 3.44 18.73 9.43
C GLN A 151 2.29 17.90 8.88
N VAL A 152 2.16 16.66 9.34
CA VAL A 152 1.01 15.81 9.06
C VAL A 152 -0.15 16.21 9.93
N LEU A 153 -1.31 16.47 9.32
CA LEU A 153 -2.52 16.89 10.03
C LEU A 153 -3.44 15.70 10.33
N ARG A 154 -3.76 14.93 9.30
CA ARG A 154 -4.68 13.78 9.35
C ARG A 154 -4.59 12.95 8.07
N PRO A 155 -5.16 11.72 8.05
CA PRO A 155 -5.40 11.01 6.81
C PRO A 155 -6.26 11.87 5.86
N SER A 156 -5.92 11.88 4.57
CA SER A 156 -6.69 12.60 3.54
C SER A 156 -7.94 11.83 3.15
N GLY A 157 -8.83 12.48 2.39
CA GLY A 157 -9.97 11.82 1.76
C GLY A 157 -9.66 11.08 0.48
N VAL A 158 -8.38 10.93 0.12
CA VAL A 158 -7.96 10.21 -1.10
C VAL A 158 -8.27 8.74 -0.96
N GLU A 159 -8.95 8.18 -1.96
CA GLU A 159 -9.54 6.85 -1.87
C GLU A 159 -8.50 5.72 -1.97
N SER A 160 -7.38 5.93 -2.68
CA SER A 160 -6.38 4.88 -2.82
C SER A 160 -4.95 5.38 -2.74
N ARG A 161 -4.03 4.49 -2.34
CA ARG A 161 -2.60 4.75 -2.39
C ARG A 161 -2.13 5.10 -3.81
N PHE A 162 -2.73 4.47 -4.81
CA PHE A 162 -2.45 4.75 -6.21
C PHE A 162 -2.81 6.20 -6.58
N GLU A 163 -4.01 6.67 -6.21
CA GLU A 163 -4.44 8.06 -6.42
C GLU A 163 -3.59 9.06 -5.63
N ALA A 164 -3.25 8.72 -4.39
CA ALA A 164 -2.41 9.55 -3.53
C ALA A 164 -1.02 9.81 -4.13
N LEU A 165 -0.45 8.83 -4.82
CA LEU A 165 0.89 8.93 -5.43
C LEU A 165 0.88 9.58 -6.81
N HIS A 166 -0.21 9.49 -7.56
CA HIS A 166 -0.29 9.95 -8.95
C HIS A 166 -1.14 11.22 -9.13
N GLY A 167 -1.95 11.60 -8.12
CA GLY A 167 -2.84 12.76 -8.19
C GLY A 167 -3.83 12.68 -9.37
N SER A 168 -4.15 13.84 -9.95
CA SER A 168 -5.06 13.95 -11.11
C SER A 168 -4.40 13.66 -12.47
N LEU A 169 -3.07 13.53 -12.52
CA LEU A 169 -2.30 13.31 -13.75
C LEU A 169 -1.89 11.84 -13.85
N LEU A 170 -2.82 10.99 -14.27
CA LEU A 170 -2.52 9.59 -14.53
C LEU A 170 -1.76 9.46 -15.85
N THR A 171 -0.64 8.73 -15.82
CA THR A 171 0.07 8.32 -17.03
C THR A 171 -0.87 7.48 -17.90
N PRO A 172 -0.93 7.69 -19.23
CA PRO A 172 -1.73 6.86 -20.12
C PRO A 172 -1.46 5.37 -19.91
N LEU A 173 -2.49 4.54 -20.05
CA LEU A 173 -2.35 3.10 -19.94
C LEU A 173 -1.63 2.55 -21.17
N VAL A 174 -0.58 1.75 -20.99
CA VAL A 174 0.21 1.17 -22.07
C VAL A 174 0.16 -0.36 -21.99
N GLY A 175 -0.02 -1.01 -23.16
CA GLY A 175 0.06 -2.47 -23.28
C GLY A 175 -1.01 -3.25 -22.52
N ARG A 176 -2.22 -2.69 -22.36
CA ARG A 176 -3.33 -3.28 -21.60
C ARG A 176 -4.68 -3.20 -22.34
N ASP A 177 -4.64 -3.09 -23.66
CA ASP A 177 -5.86 -2.93 -24.45
C ASP A 177 -6.74 -4.18 -24.39
N GLU A 178 -6.15 -5.38 -24.47
CA GLU A 178 -6.88 -6.64 -24.38
C GLU A 178 -7.58 -6.83 -23.05
N GLU A 179 -6.90 -6.49 -21.95
CA GLU A 179 -7.45 -6.54 -20.60
C GLU A 179 -8.61 -5.56 -20.42
N ILE A 180 -8.48 -4.33 -20.90
CA ILE A 180 -9.57 -3.34 -20.87
C ILE A 180 -10.76 -3.81 -21.71
N ASP A 181 -10.53 -4.33 -22.90
CA ASP A 181 -11.59 -4.87 -23.75
C ASP A 181 -12.31 -6.05 -23.08
N LEU A 182 -11.60 -6.91 -22.37
CA LEU A 182 -12.19 -7.97 -21.57
C LEU A 182 -13.10 -7.39 -20.49
N LEU A 183 -12.61 -6.41 -19.72
CA LEU A 183 -13.37 -5.76 -18.66
C LEU A 183 -14.64 -5.09 -19.20
N LEU A 184 -14.56 -4.39 -20.32
CA LEU A 184 -15.71 -3.76 -20.99
C LEU A 184 -16.74 -4.81 -21.46
N ARG A 185 -16.31 -5.95 -22.01
CA ARG A 185 -17.21 -7.07 -22.35
C ARG A 185 -17.90 -7.64 -21.11
N ARG A 186 -17.20 -7.76 -19.97
CA ARG A 186 -17.80 -8.22 -18.71
C ARG A 186 -18.78 -7.20 -18.15
N TRP A 187 -18.45 -5.91 -18.26
CA TRP A 187 -19.39 -4.83 -17.92
C TRP A 187 -20.67 -4.86 -18.75
N ALA A 188 -20.56 -5.04 -20.05
CA ALA A 188 -21.73 -5.14 -20.94
C ALA A 188 -22.68 -6.30 -20.54
N ARG A 189 -22.13 -7.45 -20.11
CA ARG A 189 -22.92 -8.58 -19.59
C ARG A 189 -23.56 -8.24 -18.26
N ALA A 190 -22.81 -7.64 -17.34
CA ALA A 190 -23.32 -7.24 -16.04
C ALA A 190 -24.50 -6.27 -16.17
N LYS A 191 -24.40 -5.26 -17.06
CA LYS A 191 -25.54 -4.35 -17.36
C LYS A 191 -26.79 -5.05 -17.86
N ALA A 192 -26.63 -6.18 -18.54
CA ALA A 192 -27.77 -6.98 -19.03
C ALA A 192 -28.41 -7.86 -17.93
N GLY A 193 -27.95 -7.76 -16.67
CA GLY A 193 -28.47 -8.54 -15.54
C GLY A 193 -27.76 -9.88 -15.34
N ASP A 194 -26.66 -10.16 -16.06
CA ASP A 194 -25.81 -11.33 -15.90
C ASP A 194 -24.55 -10.91 -15.13
N GLY A 195 -24.64 -10.90 -13.81
CA GLY A 195 -23.59 -10.42 -12.92
C GLY A 195 -22.26 -11.12 -13.14
N GLN A 196 -21.18 -10.33 -13.14
CA GLN A 196 -19.83 -10.78 -13.49
C GLN A 196 -18.83 -10.49 -12.38
N VAL A 197 -17.89 -11.40 -12.20
CA VAL A 197 -16.73 -11.23 -11.32
C VAL A 197 -15.45 -11.31 -12.14
N VAL A 198 -14.54 -10.37 -11.95
CA VAL A 198 -13.20 -10.44 -12.54
C VAL A 198 -12.17 -10.40 -11.42
N LEU A 199 -11.39 -11.46 -11.33
CA LEU A 199 -10.31 -11.64 -10.37
C LEU A 199 -9.00 -11.18 -11.01
N ILE A 200 -8.48 -10.02 -10.61
CA ILE A 200 -7.28 -9.41 -11.18
C ILE A 200 -6.08 -9.73 -10.30
N SER A 201 -5.24 -10.65 -10.78
CA SER A 201 -4.02 -11.06 -10.09
C SER A 201 -2.78 -10.40 -10.69
N GLY A 202 -1.81 -10.10 -9.85
CA GLY A 202 -0.51 -9.63 -10.32
C GLY A 202 0.40 -9.12 -9.23
N GLU A 203 1.68 -9.04 -9.55
CA GLU A 203 2.73 -8.56 -8.66
C GLU A 203 2.47 -7.11 -8.19
N PRO A 204 3.10 -6.69 -7.09
CA PRO A 204 3.13 -5.28 -6.71
C PRO A 204 3.68 -4.40 -7.85
N GLY A 205 3.06 -3.24 -8.05
CA GLY A 205 3.47 -2.30 -9.09
C GLY A 205 3.13 -2.69 -10.54
N ILE A 206 2.49 -3.86 -10.79
CA ILE A 206 2.15 -4.33 -12.14
C ILE A 206 1.02 -3.57 -12.83
N GLY A 207 0.31 -2.70 -12.09
CA GLY A 207 -0.75 -1.85 -12.62
C GLY A 207 -2.18 -2.31 -12.32
N LYS A 208 -2.42 -3.13 -11.27
CA LYS A 208 -3.78 -3.56 -10.87
C LYS A 208 -4.73 -2.38 -10.63
N SER A 209 -4.33 -1.42 -9.83
CA SER A 209 -5.15 -0.21 -9.56
C SER A 209 -5.23 0.71 -10.78
N ARG A 210 -4.20 0.74 -11.64
CA ARG A 210 -4.23 1.54 -12.88
C ARG A 210 -5.27 1.00 -13.87
N ILE A 211 -5.39 -0.31 -14.00
CA ILE A 211 -6.37 -0.91 -14.92
C ILE A 211 -7.81 -0.73 -14.42
N THR A 212 -8.04 -0.78 -13.09
CA THR A 212 -9.36 -0.47 -12.52
C THR A 212 -9.74 1.00 -12.73
N ALA A 213 -8.79 1.92 -12.55
CA ALA A 213 -8.98 3.34 -12.84
C ALA A 213 -9.26 3.58 -14.33
N ALA A 214 -8.52 2.92 -15.24
CA ALA A 214 -8.74 3.03 -16.68
C ALA A 214 -10.13 2.54 -17.12
N LEU A 215 -10.63 1.47 -16.50
CA LEU A 215 -12.00 1.05 -16.74
C LEU A 215 -12.99 2.14 -16.33
N LEU A 216 -12.84 2.71 -15.13
CA LEU A 216 -13.72 3.79 -14.65
C LEU A 216 -13.67 5.02 -15.56
N GLU A 217 -12.48 5.40 -16.07
CA GLU A 217 -12.32 6.47 -17.07
C GLU A 217 -13.16 6.18 -18.34
N ARG A 218 -13.16 4.94 -18.82
CA ARG A 218 -13.96 4.52 -19.98
C ARG A 218 -15.46 4.51 -19.71
N LEU A 219 -15.86 4.34 -18.45
CA LEU A 219 -17.28 4.31 -18.03
C LEU A 219 -17.85 5.68 -17.65
N GLN A 220 -17.07 6.76 -17.63
CA GLN A 220 -17.52 8.10 -17.20
C GLN A 220 -18.75 8.64 -17.95
N GLY A 221 -18.99 8.20 -19.17
CA GLY A 221 -20.16 8.58 -19.98
C GLY A 221 -21.41 7.74 -19.74
N GLU A 222 -21.34 6.68 -18.92
CA GLU A 222 -22.43 5.75 -18.68
C GLU A 222 -22.99 5.87 -17.26
N PRO A 223 -24.34 5.91 -17.06
CA PRO A 223 -24.92 5.91 -15.72
C PRO A 223 -24.62 4.60 -14.99
N HIS A 224 -23.92 4.66 -13.87
CA HIS A 224 -23.63 3.53 -13.01
C HIS A 224 -23.36 3.99 -11.57
N ILE A 225 -23.49 3.06 -10.61
CA ILE A 225 -23.06 3.26 -9.24
C ILE A 225 -21.68 2.65 -9.08
N HIS A 226 -20.77 3.41 -8.47
CA HIS A 226 -19.43 2.97 -8.17
C HIS A 226 -19.26 2.73 -6.66
N LEU A 227 -18.87 1.50 -6.29
CA LEU A 227 -18.55 1.11 -4.91
C LEU A 227 -17.09 0.66 -4.85
N ARG A 228 -16.31 1.25 -4.00
CA ARG A 228 -14.88 0.94 -3.88
C ARG A 228 -14.51 0.60 -2.43
N HIS A 229 -13.95 -0.58 -2.25
CA HIS A 229 -13.57 -1.15 -0.97
C HIS A 229 -12.07 -1.40 -0.96
N PHE A 230 -11.39 -0.95 0.10
CA PHE A 230 -9.95 -1.13 0.27
C PHE A 230 -9.67 -2.06 1.44
N CYS A 231 -8.90 -3.11 1.18
CA CYS A 231 -8.32 -3.91 2.23
C CYS A 231 -6.97 -3.32 2.64
N SER A 232 -6.67 -3.33 3.92
CA SER A 232 -5.46 -2.76 4.48
C SER A 232 -4.76 -3.76 5.39
N PRO A 233 -3.42 -3.86 5.34
CA PRO A 233 -2.68 -4.72 6.24
C PRO A 233 -2.88 -4.38 7.72
N TYR A 234 -3.27 -3.12 8.03
CA TYR A 234 -3.50 -2.66 9.41
C TYR A 234 -4.87 -3.01 9.98
N CYS A 235 -5.79 -3.49 9.13
CA CYS A 235 -7.19 -3.67 9.49
C CYS A 235 -7.64 -5.12 9.31
N GLN A 236 -6.73 -6.08 9.18
CA GLN A 236 -7.05 -7.50 9.01
C GLN A 236 -7.78 -8.09 10.23
N ASP A 237 -7.57 -7.53 11.42
CA ASP A 237 -8.26 -7.91 12.65
C ASP A 237 -9.53 -7.08 12.90
N SER A 238 -9.87 -6.14 12.02
CA SER A 238 -11.04 -5.27 12.13
C SER A 238 -12.16 -5.78 11.22
N ALA A 239 -13.13 -6.48 11.82
CA ALA A 239 -14.23 -7.08 11.07
C ALA A 239 -15.00 -6.04 10.23
N LEU A 240 -15.20 -6.33 8.95
CA LEU A 240 -15.93 -5.51 7.97
C LEU A 240 -15.31 -4.11 7.73
N PHE A 241 -14.03 -3.93 8.03
CA PHE A 241 -13.38 -2.64 7.84
C PHE A 241 -13.58 -2.03 6.44
N PRO A 242 -13.39 -2.76 5.31
CA PRO A 242 -13.58 -2.20 3.97
C PRO A 242 -14.99 -1.66 3.71
N PHE A 243 -16.00 -2.26 4.35
CA PHE A 243 -17.39 -1.83 4.24
C PHE A 243 -17.71 -0.63 5.15
N ILE A 244 -17.17 -0.64 6.38
CA ILE A 244 -17.27 0.48 7.33
C ILE A 244 -16.66 1.74 6.71
N ASP A 245 -15.47 1.63 6.15
CA ASP A 245 -14.75 2.73 5.52
C ASP A 245 -15.50 3.25 4.28
N GLN A 246 -15.98 2.35 3.41
CA GLN A 246 -16.76 2.71 2.24
C GLN A 246 -18.07 3.43 2.61
N LEU A 247 -18.82 2.92 3.59
CA LEU A 247 -20.06 3.54 4.04
C LEU A 247 -19.80 4.93 4.64
N GLY A 248 -18.75 5.09 5.44
CA GLY A 248 -18.37 6.38 6.02
C GLY A 248 -18.01 7.42 4.94
N ARG A 249 -17.23 7.03 3.93
CA ARG A 249 -16.89 7.88 2.78
C ARG A 249 -18.11 8.22 1.94
N ALA A 250 -18.93 7.24 1.59
CA ALA A 250 -20.14 7.44 0.79
C ALA A 250 -21.18 8.33 1.52
N ALA A 251 -21.26 8.26 2.84
CA ALA A 251 -22.08 9.15 3.66
C ALA A 251 -21.48 10.55 3.83
N GLY A 252 -20.24 10.77 3.41
CA GLY A 252 -19.55 12.04 3.53
C GLY A 252 -19.26 12.42 4.99
N PHE A 253 -18.83 11.45 5.81
CA PHE A 253 -18.44 11.72 7.19
C PHE A 253 -17.20 12.59 7.24
N VAL A 254 -17.26 13.64 8.06
CA VAL A 254 -16.12 14.48 8.40
C VAL A 254 -15.85 14.41 9.91
N ARG A 255 -14.62 14.79 10.30
CA ARG A 255 -14.19 14.65 11.70
C ARG A 255 -15.03 15.49 12.68
N GLU A 256 -15.48 16.64 12.21
CA GLU A 256 -16.27 17.60 12.97
C GLU A 256 -17.73 17.15 13.15
N ASP A 257 -18.17 16.12 12.44
CA ASP A 257 -19.52 15.59 12.58
C ASP A 257 -19.75 15.00 13.96
N THR A 258 -20.81 15.46 14.62
CA THR A 258 -21.30 14.84 15.83
C THR A 258 -21.91 13.47 15.53
N PRO A 259 -21.97 12.53 16.50
CA PRO A 259 -22.62 11.23 16.26
C PRO A 259 -24.04 11.32 15.68
N PRO A 260 -24.93 12.25 16.10
CA PRO A 260 -26.23 12.46 15.48
C PRO A 260 -26.13 12.92 14.01
N ALA A 261 -25.19 13.83 13.67
CA ALA A 261 -25.01 14.28 12.30
C ALA A 261 -24.51 13.16 11.38
N LYS A 262 -23.61 12.31 11.86
CA LYS A 262 -23.20 11.10 11.13
C LYS A 262 -24.36 10.15 10.88
N LEU A 263 -25.22 9.95 11.89
CA LEU A 263 -26.40 9.11 11.75
C LEU A 263 -27.35 9.65 10.69
N GLU A 264 -27.63 10.95 10.67
CA GLU A 264 -28.49 11.58 9.65
C GLU A 264 -27.91 11.43 8.24
N LYS A 265 -26.61 11.64 8.07
CA LYS A 265 -25.90 11.43 6.80
C LYS A 265 -25.99 9.95 6.33
N LEU A 266 -25.79 9.00 7.25
CA LEU A 266 -25.92 7.58 6.95
C LEU A 266 -27.35 7.22 6.55
N GLU A 267 -28.36 7.67 7.30
CA GLU A 267 -29.77 7.44 6.97
C GLU A 267 -30.12 8.00 5.59
N SER A 268 -29.65 9.21 5.26
CA SER A 268 -29.83 9.80 3.93
C SER A 268 -29.22 8.94 2.81
N LEU A 269 -28.00 8.43 3.02
CA LEU A 269 -27.34 7.53 2.08
C LEU A 269 -28.12 6.24 1.88
N LEU A 270 -28.48 5.57 2.98
CA LEU A 270 -29.12 4.25 2.95
C LEU A 270 -30.55 4.30 2.40
N THR A 271 -31.28 5.38 2.64
CA THR A 271 -32.66 5.56 2.15
C THR A 271 -32.73 5.46 0.61
N ARG A 272 -31.67 5.73 -0.10
CA ARG A 272 -31.61 5.57 -1.57
C ARG A 272 -31.88 4.12 -2.00
N ALA A 273 -31.41 3.13 -1.23
CA ALA A 273 -31.64 1.70 -1.52
C ALA A 273 -32.97 1.16 -0.96
N VAL A 274 -33.77 2.00 -0.29
CA VAL A 274 -35.05 1.64 0.33
C VAL A 274 -34.93 0.41 1.26
N PRO A 275 -34.00 0.40 2.22
CA PRO A 275 -33.81 -0.73 3.10
C PRO A 275 -34.91 -0.82 4.16
N PRO A 276 -35.14 -2.02 4.74
CA PRO A 276 -35.93 -2.16 5.96
C PRO A 276 -35.37 -1.27 7.10
N PRO A 277 -36.22 -0.70 7.98
CA PRO A 277 -35.77 0.11 9.10
C PRO A 277 -34.75 -0.58 10.03
N GLU A 278 -34.84 -1.90 10.18
CA GLU A 278 -33.91 -2.72 10.95
C GLU A 278 -32.50 -2.70 10.36
N ASP A 279 -32.36 -2.71 9.05
CA ASP A 279 -31.06 -2.68 8.38
C ASP A 279 -30.31 -1.37 8.66
N ILE A 280 -31.03 -0.25 8.68
CA ILE A 280 -30.42 1.04 9.02
C ILE A 280 -29.88 1.03 10.45
N ALA A 281 -30.62 0.44 11.39
CA ALA A 281 -30.17 0.32 12.78
C ALA A 281 -28.90 -0.56 12.90
N LEU A 282 -28.86 -1.69 12.18
CA LEU A 282 -27.70 -2.59 12.16
C LEU A 282 -26.46 -1.93 11.53
N LEU A 283 -26.63 -1.18 10.44
CA LEU A 283 -25.52 -0.49 9.78
C LEU A 283 -25.06 0.74 10.58
N ALA A 284 -25.94 1.42 11.30
CA ALA A 284 -25.55 2.47 12.24
C ALA A 284 -24.71 1.90 13.39
N ASP A 285 -25.12 0.75 13.95
CA ASP A 285 -24.36 0.07 14.99
C ASP A 285 -23.02 -0.45 14.49
N LEU A 286 -22.94 -0.96 13.26
CA LEU A 286 -21.68 -1.34 12.62
C LEU A 286 -20.69 -0.16 12.57
N LEU A 287 -21.16 1.06 12.33
CA LEU A 287 -20.37 2.30 12.35
C LEU A 287 -20.20 2.90 13.76
N SER A 288 -20.56 2.17 14.80
CA SER A 288 -20.51 2.63 16.20
C SER A 288 -21.26 3.94 16.45
N LEU A 289 -22.36 4.16 15.72
CA LEU A 289 -23.24 5.30 15.90
C LEU A 289 -24.33 4.99 16.95
N PRO A 290 -24.80 5.99 17.70
CA PRO A 290 -25.81 5.79 18.73
C PRO A 290 -27.11 5.29 18.12
N ALA A 291 -27.75 4.33 18.79
CA ALA A 291 -29.08 3.89 18.40
C ALA A 291 -30.08 5.07 18.42
N SER A 292 -30.86 5.19 17.35
CA SER A 292 -31.96 6.14 17.33
C SER A 292 -33.13 5.61 18.15
N GLU A 293 -33.77 6.45 18.96
CA GLU A 293 -35.02 6.08 19.65
C GLU A 293 -36.12 5.62 18.67
N ARG A 294 -36.06 6.13 17.43
CA ARG A 294 -37.00 5.75 16.36
C ARG A 294 -36.71 4.38 15.73
N ARG A 295 -35.49 3.85 15.91
CA ARG A 295 -35.01 2.59 15.32
C ARG A 295 -34.15 1.84 16.32
N PRO A 296 -34.77 1.18 17.32
CA PRO A 296 -34.03 0.42 18.32
C PRO A 296 -33.32 -0.76 17.65
N ILE A 297 -32.10 -1.04 18.09
CA ILE A 297 -31.36 -2.22 17.66
C ILE A 297 -32.09 -3.44 18.21
N PRO A 298 -32.41 -4.46 17.38
CA PRO A 298 -33.01 -5.69 17.85
C PRO A 298 -32.16 -6.37 18.93
N ASN A 299 -32.79 -6.96 19.93
CA ASN A 299 -32.06 -7.74 20.94
C ASN A 299 -31.61 -9.08 20.34
N LEU A 300 -30.40 -9.11 19.81
CA LEU A 300 -29.81 -10.23 19.07
C LEU A 300 -28.57 -10.76 19.80
N SER A 301 -28.37 -12.08 19.73
CA SER A 301 -27.08 -12.64 20.11
C SER A 301 -25.97 -12.20 19.13
N PRO A 302 -24.67 -12.17 19.53
CA PRO A 302 -23.57 -11.76 18.64
C PRO A 302 -23.56 -12.48 17.28
N PRO A 303 -23.76 -13.81 17.18
CA PRO A 303 -23.82 -14.50 15.89
C PRO A 303 -25.00 -14.05 15.04
N GLN A 304 -26.19 -13.86 15.64
CA GLN A 304 -27.38 -13.38 14.94
C GLN A 304 -27.19 -11.95 14.43
N LYS A 305 -26.58 -11.08 15.24
CA LYS A 305 -26.25 -9.70 14.85
C LYS A 305 -25.32 -9.70 13.65
N LYS A 306 -24.22 -10.48 13.69
CA LYS A 306 -23.31 -10.63 12.55
C LYS A 306 -24.08 -11.05 11.29
N GLN A 307 -24.82 -12.15 11.35
CA GLN A 307 -25.56 -12.68 10.20
C GLN A 307 -26.53 -11.65 9.60
N ARG A 308 -27.28 -10.93 10.45
CA ARG A 308 -28.21 -9.89 9.97
C ARG A 308 -27.51 -8.68 9.40
N THR A 309 -26.36 -8.29 9.95
CA THR A 309 -25.53 -7.21 9.39
C THR A 309 -25.01 -7.57 8.00
N LEU A 310 -24.51 -8.80 7.81
CA LEU A 310 -24.10 -9.29 6.48
C LEU A 310 -25.28 -9.26 5.50
N ALA A 311 -26.45 -9.74 5.92
CA ALA A 311 -27.66 -9.71 5.09
C ALA A 311 -28.12 -8.27 4.78
N ALA A 312 -27.96 -7.31 5.70
CA ALA A 312 -28.29 -5.91 5.47
C ALA A 312 -27.38 -5.27 4.42
N LEU A 313 -26.07 -5.56 4.46
CA LEU A 313 -25.11 -5.10 3.45
C LEU A 313 -25.40 -5.67 2.06
N LEU A 314 -25.80 -6.95 1.98
CA LEU A 314 -26.20 -7.56 0.71
C LEU A 314 -27.48 -6.93 0.16
N ARG A 315 -28.50 -6.71 0.99
CA ARG A 315 -29.74 -6.01 0.57
C ARG A 315 -29.46 -4.57 0.12
N GLN A 316 -28.50 -3.89 0.75
CA GLN A 316 -28.04 -2.57 0.31
C GLN A 316 -27.49 -2.63 -1.12
N LEU A 317 -26.62 -3.60 -1.42
CA LEU A 317 -26.09 -3.81 -2.78
C LEU A 317 -27.22 -4.13 -3.78
N GLU A 318 -28.14 -5.03 -3.43
CA GLU A 318 -29.30 -5.36 -4.27
C GLU A 318 -30.19 -4.13 -4.55
N GLY A 319 -30.46 -3.34 -3.51
CA GLY A 319 -31.26 -2.11 -3.63
C GLY A 319 -30.60 -1.08 -4.56
N LEU A 320 -29.29 -0.92 -4.50
CA LEU A 320 -28.53 -0.08 -5.42
C LEU A 320 -28.55 -0.64 -6.85
N ALA A 321 -28.31 -1.94 -7.01
CA ALA A 321 -28.28 -2.61 -8.30
C ALA A 321 -29.63 -2.58 -9.03
N ARG A 322 -30.76 -2.51 -8.31
CA ARG A 322 -32.10 -2.32 -8.91
C ARG A 322 -32.31 -0.93 -9.49
N GLN A 323 -31.54 0.07 -9.06
CA GLN A 323 -31.66 1.45 -9.56
C GLN A 323 -30.77 1.69 -10.77
N GLN A 324 -29.52 1.27 -10.68
CA GLN A 324 -28.53 1.41 -11.74
C GLN A 324 -27.52 0.26 -11.69
N PRO A 325 -26.90 -0.11 -12.81
CA PRO A 325 -25.80 -1.06 -12.81
C PRO A 325 -24.68 -0.62 -11.87
N VAL A 326 -24.06 -1.57 -11.18
CA VAL A 326 -23.04 -1.33 -10.15
C VAL A 326 -21.69 -1.84 -10.63
N VAL A 327 -20.67 -1.01 -10.52
CA VAL A 327 -19.26 -1.41 -10.56
C VAL A 327 -18.75 -1.44 -9.12
N MET A 328 -18.46 -2.64 -8.61
CA MET A 328 -17.92 -2.84 -7.28
C MET A 328 -16.46 -3.26 -7.38
N ILE A 329 -15.56 -2.52 -6.76
CA ILE A 329 -14.12 -2.78 -6.77
C ILE A 329 -13.66 -3.11 -5.36
N PHE A 330 -13.00 -4.26 -5.23
CA PHE A 330 -12.37 -4.71 -4.00
C PHE A 330 -10.85 -4.72 -4.22
N GLU A 331 -10.16 -3.75 -3.62
CA GLU A 331 -8.71 -3.62 -3.79
C GLU A 331 -7.95 -4.33 -2.69
N ASP A 332 -6.85 -4.98 -3.11
CA ASP A 332 -5.88 -5.66 -2.27
C ASP A 332 -6.49 -6.72 -1.33
N ALA A 333 -7.39 -7.55 -1.89
CA ALA A 333 -8.11 -8.60 -1.17
C ALA A 333 -7.21 -9.64 -0.45
N HIS A 334 -5.91 -9.65 -0.71
CA HIS A 334 -4.96 -10.46 0.06
C HIS A 334 -4.81 -9.99 1.53
N TRP A 335 -5.31 -8.80 1.86
CA TRP A 335 -5.39 -8.27 3.24
C TRP A 335 -6.81 -8.25 3.82
N ILE A 336 -7.73 -8.99 3.20
CA ILE A 336 -9.13 -9.01 3.64
C ILE A 336 -9.27 -9.67 5.01
N ASP A 337 -10.07 -9.05 5.90
CA ASP A 337 -10.45 -9.67 7.16
C ASP A 337 -11.42 -10.84 6.96
N PRO A 338 -11.47 -11.83 7.89
CA PRO A 338 -12.31 -13.02 7.72
C PRO A 338 -13.80 -12.73 7.56
N THR A 339 -14.33 -11.68 8.18
CA THR A 339 -15.76 -11.34 8.11
C THR A 339 -16.12 -10.65 6.80
N SER A 340 -15.26 -9.76 6.31
CA SER A 340 -15.38 -9.18 4.97
C SER A 340 -15.27 -10.23 3.88
N ARG A 341 -14.40 -11.25 4.07
CA ARG A 341 -14.30 -12.36 3.13
C ARG A 341 -15.61 -13.17 3.08
N GLU A 342 -16.21 -13.50 4.24
CA GLU A 342 -17.50 -14.18 4.30
C GLU A 342 -18.60 -13.39 3.56
N LEU A 343 -18.63 -12.05 3.73
CA LEU A 343 -19.56 -11.21 2.99
C LEU A 343 -19.27 -11.22 1.47
N LEU A 344 -18.00 -11.22 1.10
CA LEU A 344 -17.60 -11.27 -0.31
C LEU A 344 -17.96 -12.63 -0.95
N ASP A 345 -17.83 -13.75 -0.20
CA ASP A 345 -18.29 -15.08 -0.61
C ASP A 345 -19.79 -15.06 -0.93
N LEU A 346 -20.61 -14.54 -0.02
CA LEU A 346 -22.06 -14.38 -0.21
C LEU A 346 -22.38 -13.44 -1.39
N THR A 347 -21.62 -12.37 -1.54
CA THR A 347 -21.80 -11.42 -2.66
C THR A 347 -21.57 -12.11 -4.00
N VAL A 348 -20.48 -12.89 -4.15
CA VAL A 348 -20.17 -13.63 -5.38
C VAL A 348 -21.27 -14.64 -5.74
N GLU A 349 -21.89 -15.26 -4.76
CA GLU A 349 -23.01 -16.17 -4.97
C GLU A 349 -24.28 -15.45 -5.46
N GLN A 350 -24.62 -14.31 -4.85
CA GLN A 350 -25.86 -13.59 -5.10
C GLN A 350 -25.85 -12.74 -6.37
N LEU A 351 -24.68 -12.20 -6.75
CA LEU A 351 -24.59 -11.23 -7.86
C LEU A 351 -24.95 -11.81 -9.24
N ARG A 352 -25.07 -13.13 -9.38
CA ARG A 352 -25.34 -13.80 -10.68
C ARG A 352 -26.54 -13.25 -11.44
N THR A 353 -27.56 -12.76 -10.74
CA THR A 353 -28.80 -12.22 -11.30
C THR A 353 -28.94 -10.72 -11.12
N LEU A 354 -27.85 -10.05 -10.75
CA LEU A 354 -27.82 -8.62 -10.50
C LEU A 354 -26.98 -7.91 -11.55
N PRO A 355 -27.30 -6.68 -11.96
CA PRO A 355 -26.48 -5.87 -12.85
C PRO A 355 -25.23 -5.34 -12.11
N VAL A 356 -24.35 -6.25 -11.69
CA VAL A 356 -23.15 -5.95 -10.91
C VAL A 356 -21.90 -6.51 -11.60
N LEU A 357 -20.90 -5.66 -11.82
CA LEU A 357 -19.54 -6.06 -12.14
C LEU A 357 -18.69 -5.93 -10.87
N LEU A 358 -18.24 -7.06 -10.34
CA LEU A 358 -17.30 -7.10 -9.21
C LEU A 358 -15.88 -7.32 -9.72
N LEU A 359 -14.98 -6.38 -9.40
CA LEU A 359 -13.54 -6.49 -9.64
C LEU A 359 -12.85 -6.75 -8.31
N VAL A 360 -12.01 -7.78 -8.25
CA VAL A 360 -11.22 -8.09 -7.05
C VAL A 360 -9.75 -8.10 -7.42
N THR A 361 -8.96 -7.18 -6.87
CA THR A 361 -7.51 -7.15 -7.09
C THR A 361 -6.78 -7.84 -5.94
N PHE A 362 -5.74 -8.60 -6.24
CA PHE A 362 -4.97 -9.33 -5.23
C PHE A 362 -3.57 -9.69 -5.74
N ARG A 363 -2.70 -10.13 -4.83
CA ARG A 363 -1.37 -10.66 -5.16
C ARG A 363 -1.42 -12.16 -5.40
N PRO A 364 -0.46 -12.73 -6.15
CA PRO A 364 -0.46 -14.15 -6.51
C PRO A 364 -0.49 -15.13 -5.33
N GLU A 365 -0.07 -14.69 -4.14
CA GLU A 365 -0.08 -15.50 -2.92
C GLU A 365 -1.49 -15.76 -2.38
N PHE A 366 -2.44 -14.89 -2.71
CA PHE A 366 -3.83 -15.06 -2.32
C PHE A 366 -4.54 -16.03 -3.25
N GLN A 367 -5.22 -17.00 -2.67
CA GLN A 367 -5.99 -18.00 -3.40
C GLN A 367 -7.49 -17.72 -3.24
N PRO A 368 -8.13 -17.06 -4.20
CA PRO A 368 -9.56 -16.79 -4.13
C PRO A 368 -10.36 -18.11 -4.29
N PRO A 369 -11.35 -18.36 -3.43
CA PRO A 369 -12.12 -19.61 -3.48
C PRO A 369 -13.12 -19.66 -4.65
N TRP A 370 -13.30 -18.56 -5.37
CA TRP A 370 -14.32 -18.39 -6.41
C TRP A 370 -13.87 -18.81 -7.81
N THR A 371 -12.62 -19.28 -7.96
CA THR A 371 -12.09 -19.77 -9.23
C THR A 371 -12.91 -20.95 -9.74
N GLY A 372 -13.24 -20.95 -11.04
CA GLY A 372 -14.03 -22.02 -11.67
C GLY A 372 -15.55 -21.81 -11.66
N LEU A 373 -16.07 -20.77 -11.01
CA LEU A 373 -17.48 -20.42 -11.12
C LEU A 373 -17.79 -19.79 -12.50
N PRO A 374 -18.97 -20.05 -13.10
CA PRO A 374 -19.29 -19.61 -14.48
C PRO A 374 -19.26 -18.09 -14.68
N GLN A 375 -19.61 -17.31 -13.65
CA GLN A 375 -19.59 -15.85 -13.67
C GLN A 375 -18.22 -15.25 -13.36
N VAL A 376 -17.22 -16.07 -13.02
CA VAL A 376 -15.90 -15.62 -12.59
C VAL A 376 -14.89 -15.74 -13.73
N THR A 377 -14.16 -14.67 -13.97
CA THR A 377 -13.05 -14.60 -14.90
C THR A 377 -11.78 -14.29 -14.13
N VAL A 378 -10.71 -15.04 -14.38
CA VAL A 378 -9.39 -14.75 -13.82
C VAL A 378 -8.58 -14.01 -14.87
N LEU A 379 -8.03 -12.87 -14.49
CA LEU A 379 -7.16 -12.01 -15.30
C LEU A 379 -5.82 -11.85 -14.58
N ALA A 380 -4.79 -12.51 -15.09
CA ALA A 380 -3.43 -12.34 -14.59
C ALA A 380 -2.73 -11.25 -15.39
N LEU A 381 -2.25 -10.21 -14.70
CA LEU A 381 -1.49 -9.14 -15.35
C LEU A 381 -0.02 -9.55 -15.47
N ASN A 382 0.45 -9.60 -16.71
CA ASN A 382 1.84 -9.90 -17.02
C ASN A 382 2.69 -8.61 -17.01
N ARG A 383 4.01 -8.78 -16.96
CA ARG A 383 4.99 -7.70 -17.11
C ARG A 383 4.91 -7.11 -18.52
N LEU A 384 5.17 -5.81 -18.65
CA LEU A 384 5.22 -5.14 -19.94
C LEU A 384 6.37 -5.68 -20.81
N ASP A 385 6.13 -5.84 -22.09
CA ASP A 385 7.18 -6.17 -23.03
C ASP A 385 8.15 -4.99 -23.25
N ARG A 386 9.21 -5.20 -24.02
CA ARG A 386 10.24 -4.17 -24.24
C ARG A 386 9.69 -2.93 -24.94
N ARG A 387 8.78 -3.09 -25.89
CA ARG A 387 8.16 -2.01 -26.64
C ARG A 387 7.28 -1.15 -25.72
N ASP A 388 6.46 -1.79 -24.93
CA ASP A 388 5.56 -1.13 -23.99
C ASP A 388 6.32 -0.37 -22.88
N ARG A 389 7.44 -0.92 -22.40
CA ARG A 389 8.34 -0.22 -21.46
C ARG A 389 8.88 1.08 -22.05
N THR A 390 9.37 1.04 -23.30
CA THR A 390 9.88 2.21 -23.98
C THR A 390 8.77 3.25 -24.20
N THR A 391 7.60 2.82 -24.67
CA THR A 391 6.43 3.67 -24.84
C THR A 391 6.00 4.33 -23.53
N LEU A 392 5.99 3.57 -22.42
CA LEU A 392 5.66 4.10 -21.09
C LEU A 392 6.70 5.16 -20.65
N ALA A 393 7.98 4.88 -20.81
CA ALA A 393 9.04 5.83 -20.47
C ALA A 393 8.95 7.14 -21.29
N GLU A 394 8.64 7.05 -22.59
CA GLU A 394 8.42 8.21 -23.46
C GLU A 394 7.18 9.02 -23.04
N GLN A 395 6.11 8.36 -22.65
CA GLN A 395 4.91 9.07 -22.15
C GLN A 395 5.21 9.82 -20.84
N ILE A 396 5.98 9.23 -19.93
CA ILE A 396 6.39 9.85 -18.68
C ILE A 396 7.31 11.06 -18.95
N SER A 397 8.13 11.00 -20.00
CA SER A 397 8.97 12.11 -20.44
C SER A 397 8.22 13.21 -21.21
N GLY A 398 6.88 13.20 -21.18
CA GLY A 398 6.03 14.20 -21.84
C GLY A 398 5.95 14.01 -23.36
N GLY A 399 6.05 12.79 -23.85
CA GLY A 399 6.03 12.44 -25.28
C GLY A 399 7.34 12.72 -26.01
N LYS A 400 8.41 13.09 -25.30
CA LYS A 400 9.74 13.32 -25.87
C LYS A 400 10.53 12.03 -25.89
N ALA A 401 11.19 11.74 -27.01
CA ALA A 401 12.04 10.56 -27.13
C ALA A 401 13.22 10.63 -26.15
N LEU A 402 13.48 9.54 -25.46
CA LEU A 402 14.67 9.37 -24.63
C LEU A 402 15.83 8.85 -25.50
N PRO A 403 17.10 9.18 -25.16
CA PRO A 403 18.25 8.56 -25.80
C PRO A 403 18.18 7.02 -25.71
N ASP A 404 18.51 6.32 -26.80
CA ASP A 404 18.42 4.85 -26.89
C ASP A 404 19.15 4.13 -25.75
N GLU A 405 20.29 4.66 -25.33
CA GLU A 405 21.07 4.13 -24.20
C GLU A 405 20.31 4.19 -22.88
N ILE A 406 19.60 5.29 -22.63
CA ILE A 406 18.78 5.48 -21.43
C ILE A 406 17.52 4.61 -21.48
N ALA A 407 16.81 4.64 -22.61
CA ALA A 407 15.63 3.80 -22.82
C ALA A 407 15.97 2.31 -22.67
N GLY A 408 17.13 1.88 -23.20
CA GLY A 408 17.66 0.53 -23.00
C GLY A 408 17.94 0.20 -21.54
N GLN A 409 18.64 1.06 -20.82
CA GLN A 409 18.91 0.83 -19.39
C GLN A 409 17.64 0.81 -18.53
N ILE A 410 16.67 1.68 -18.79
CA ILE A 410 15.36 1.65 -18.11
C ILE A 410 14.67 0.33 -18.39
N ALA A 411 14.57 -0.06 -19.67
CA ALA A 411 13.91 -1.30 -20.06
C ALA A 411 14.55 -2.56 -19.44
N ASP A 412 15.88 -2.61 -19.39
CA ASP A 412 16.62 -3.76 -18.86
C ASP A 412 16.60 -3.87 -17.33
N ARG A 413 16.50 -2.72 -16.63
CA ARG A 413 16.52 -2.69 -15.15
C ARG A 413 15.16 -2.80 -14.49
N THR A 414 14.08 -2.47 -15.20
CA THR A 414 12.72 -2.45 -14.63
C THR A 414 11.97 -3.76 -14.77
N ASP A 415 12.52 -4.69 -15.53
CA ASP A 415 11.98 -6.04 -15.77
C ASP A 415 10.48 -6.04 -16.16
N GLY A 416 10.01 -4.95 -16.75
CA GLY A 416 8.64 -4.79 -17.23
C GLY A 416 7.59 -4.51 -16.16
N VAL A 417 7.99 -4.18 -14.94
CA VAL A 417 7.06 -3.70 -13.90
C VAL A 417 6.80 -2.21 -14.13
N PRO A 418 5.55 -1.79 -14.46
CA PRO A 418 5.24 -0.40 -14.80
C PRO A 418 5.69 0.63 -13.78
N LEU A 419 5.46 0.36 -12.49
CA LEU A 419 5.88 1.25 -11.41
C LEU A 419 7.40 1.51 -11.45
N PHE A 420 8.20 0.49 -11.77
CA PHE A 420 9.65 0.63 -11.85
C PHE A 420 10.07 1.45 -13.06
N VAL A 421 9.37 1.28 -14.19
CA VAL A 421 9.58 2.13 -15.37
C VAL A 421 9.29 3.59 -15.04
N GLU A 422 8.19 3.87 -14.36
CA GLU A 422 7.81 5.22 -13.95
C GLU A 422 8.85 5.87 -13.05
N GLU A 423 9.20 5.21 -11.96
CA GLU A 423 10.10 5.77 -10.95
C GLU A 423 11.53 5.95 -11.49
N LEU A 424 12.03 4.98 -12.25
CA LEU A 424 13.37 5.11 -12.84
C LEU A 424 13.41 6.21 -13.89
N THR A 425 12.36 6.34 -14.71
CA THR A 425 12.26 7.41 -15.71
C THR A 425 12.22 8.78 -15.03
N LYS A 426 11.38 8.98 -14.01
CA LYS A 426 11.33 10.22 -13.23
C LYS A 426 12.68 10.56 -12.62
N THR A 427 13.35 9.58 -12.02
CA THR A 427 14.68 9.77 -11.42
C THR A 427 15.71 10.23 -12.45
N VAL A 428 15.69 9.66 -13.64
CA VAL A 428 16.58 10.06 -14.73
C VAL A 428 16.29 11.48 -15.20
N LEU A 429 15.02 11.87 -15.33
CA LEU A 429 14.62 13.22 -15.71
C LEU A 429 15.02 14.27 -14.67
N GLU A 430 14.95 13.93 -13.39
CA GLU A 430 15.30 14.80 -12.27
C GLU A 430 16.82 14.89 -12.03
N SER A 431 17.61 13.94 -12.53
CA SER A 431 19.06 13.85 -12.28
C SER A 431 19.90 14.96 -12.92
N GLY A 432 19.32 15.74 -13.84
CA GLY A 432 20.05 16.75 -14.63
C GLY A 432 21.04 16.16 -15.64
N LEU A 433 20.98 14.86 -15.92
CA LEU A 433 21.78 14.18 -16.94
C LEU A 433 21.27 14.45 -18.35
N LEU A 434 19.99 14.82 -18.46
CA LEU A 434 19.28 15.03 -19.70
C LEU A 434 18.98 16.51 -19.92
N ARG A 435 19.27 17.00 -21.12
CA ARG A 435 18.82 18.30 -21.61
C ARG A 435 17.63 18.12 -22.55
N ALA A 436 16.54 18.82 -22.25
CA ALA A 436 15.35 18.79 -23.07
C ALA A 436 15.54 19.60 -24.36
N GLU A 437 15.28 19.00 -25.51
CA GLU A 437 15.10 19.65 -26.81
C GLU A 437 13.61 19.68 -27.19
N ALA A 438 13.27 20.09 -28.39
CA ALA A 438 11.87 20.26 -28.81
C ALA A 438 11.07 18.94 -28.72
N ASP A 439 11.60 17.86 -29.28
CA ASP A 439 10.95 16.56 -29.45
C ASP A 439 11.66 15.39 -28.76
N ARG A 440 12.82 15.65 -28.14
CA ARG A 440 13.65 14.61 -27.50
C ARG A 440 14.47 15.15 -26.34
N TYR A 441 15.02 14.22 -25.58
CA TYR A 441 16.07 14.48 -24.61
C TYR A 441 17.43 14.08 -25.18
N VAL A 442 18.47 14.81 -24.78
CA VAL A 442 19.87 14.57 -25.19
C VAL A 442 20.71 14.44 -23.94
N LEU A 443 21.65 13.49 -23.96
CA LEU A 443 22.64 13.32 -22.89
C LEU A 443 23.62 14.48 -22.87
N ASP A 444 23.72 15.17 -21.74
CA ASP A 444 24.65 16.27 -21.52
C ASP A 444 26.01 15.78 -20.97
N ARG A 445 26.06 14.60 -20.39
CA ARG A 445 27.23 13.95 -19.78
C ARG A 445 27.21 12.45 -20.00
N ALA A 446 28.38 11.80 -19.87
CA ALA A 446 28.49 10.35 -19.87
C ALA A 446 27.57 9.75 -18.77
N LEU A 447 26.79 8.73 -19.12
CA LEU A 447 25.81 8.11 -18.25
C LEU A 447 26.54 7.32 -17.15
N PRO A 448 26.41 7.70 -15.86
CA PRO A 448 26.81 6.81 -14.78
C PRO A 448 25.85 5.63 -14.70
N PRO A 449 26.23 4.49 -14.05
CA PRO A 449 25.26 3.45 -13.75
C PRO A 449 24.06 4.05 -13.00
N LEU A 450 22.85 3.91 -13.55
CA LEU A 450 21.63 4.43 -12.91
C LEU A 450 21.45 3.78 -11.54
N ALA A 451 21.38 4.58 -10.48
CA ALA A 451 21.05 4.08 -9.15
C ALA A 451 19.56 3.68 -9.09
N ILE A 452 19.26 2.64 -8.34
CA ILE A 452 17.86 2.25 -8.07
C ILE A 452 17.26 3.30 -7.14
N PRO A 453 16.09 3.89 -7.49
CA PRO A 453 15.39 4.81 -6.59
C PRO A 453 15.07 4.18 -5.24
N THR A 454 15.10 4.97 -4.16
CA THR A 454 14.78 4.51 -2.80
C THR A 454 13.38 3.90 -2.72
N THR A 455 12.42 4.46 -3.46
CA THR A 455 11.05 3.95 -3.57
C THR A 455 10.96 2.52 -4.10
N LEU A 456 11.86 2.16 -5.02
CA LEU A 456 11.94 0.79 -5.55
C LEU A 456 12.71 -0.14 -4.63
N HIS A 457 13.70 0.37 -3.91
CA HIS A 457 14.49 -0.41 -2.96
C HIS A 457 13.59 -1.01 -1.87
N ASP A 458 12.67 -0.23 -1.31
CA ASP A 458 11.73 -0.68 -0.27
C ASP A 458 10.80 -1.78 -0.80
N SER A 459 10.27 -1.63 -2.01
CA SER A 459 9.44 -2.67 -2.66
C SER A 459 10.19 -3.98 -2.90
N LEU A 460 11.46 -3.89 -3.34
CA LEU A 460 12.30 -5.06 -3.57
C LEU A 460 12.70 -5.76 -2.27
N MET A 461 13.03 -4.97 -1.24
CA MET A 461 13.36 -5.50 0.08
C MET A 461 12.15 -6.18 0.73
N ALA A 462 10.95 -5.59 0.61
CA ALA A 462 9.72 -6.21 1.08
C ALA A 462 9.46 -7.56 0.37
N ARG A 463 9.66 -7.65 -0.93
CA ARG A 463 9.55 -8.92 -1.68
C ARG A 463 10.55 -9.98 -1.20
N LEU A 464 11.78 -9.57 -0.91
CA LEU A 464 12.83 -10.44 -0.38
C LEU A 464 12.50 -10.94 1.04
N ASP A 465 11.94 -10.07 1.88
CA ASP A 465 11.59 -10.38 3.26
C ASP A 465 10.40 -11.35 3.36
N HIS A 466 9.45 -11.31 2.41
CA HIS A 466 8.39 -12.32 2.30
C HIS A 466 8.89 -13.74 1.98
N LEU A 467 10.12 -13.87 1.51
CA LEU A 467 10.73 -15.16 1.19
C LEU A 467 11.56 -15.78 2.32
N ASP A 468 11.53 -15.20 3.53
CA ASP A 468 12.17 -15.59 4.81
C ASP A 468 13.36 -16.57 4.69
N SER A 469 13.09 -17.83 4.35
CA SER A 469 14.08 -18.92 4.31
C SER A 469 15.08 -18.82 3.15
N VAL A 470 14.79 -18.03 2.12
CA VAL A 470 15.64 -17.92 0.91
C VAL A 470 16.33 -16.57 0.77
N LYS A 471 16.00 -15.60 1.63
CA LYS A 471 16.64 -14.27 1.68
C LYS A 471 18.16 -14.38 1.76
N ARG A 472 18.67 -15.29 2.60
CA ARG A 472 20.12 -15.53 2.74
C ARG A 472 20.77 -15.97 1.43
N ILE A 473 20.08 -16.80 0.62
CA ILE A 473 20.60 -17.27 -0.65
C ILE A 473 20.64 -16.14 -1.67
N ALA A 474 19.62 -15.29 -1.71
CA ALA A 474 19.63 -14.09 -2.54
C ALA A 474 20.78 -13.13 -2.16
N GLN A 475 21.01 -12.93 -0.87
CA GLN A 475 22.12 -12.08 -0.37
C GLN A 475 23.49 -12.67 -0.75
N ILE A 476 23.69 -13.97 -0.64
CA ILE A 476 24.92 -14.63 -1.07
C ILE A 476 25.09 -14.48 -2.59
N GLY A 477 24.04 -14.71 -3.38
CA GLY A 477 24.06 -14.50 -4.83
C GLY A 477 24.45 -13.06 -5.20
N ALA A 478 23.83 -12.07 -4.57
CA ALA A 478 24.14 -10.65 -4.76
C ALA A 478 25.60 -10.30 -4.39
N ALA A 479 26.14 -10.91 -3.32
CA ALA A 479 27.55 -10.74 -2.93
C ALA A 479 28.53 -11.37 -3.92
N ILE A 480 28.15 -12.45 -4.61
CA ILE A 480 28.94 -13.05 -5.68
C ILE A 480 28.97 -12.15 -6.92
N GLY A 481 27.83 -11.54 -7.25
CA GLY A 481 27.71 -10.63 -8.38
C GLY A 481 26.35 -10.73 -9.08
N ARG A 482 26.19 -9.97 -10.17
CA ARG A 482 24.95 -9.94 -10.97
C ARG A 482 24.61 -11.31 -11.59
N GLU A 483 25.64 -12.04 -12.00
CA GLU A 483 25.51 -13.42 -12.48
C GLU A 483 26.33 -14.33 -11.57
N PHE A 484 25.73 -15.42 -11.12
CA PHE A 484 26.37 -16.37 -10.25
C PHE A 484 26.09 -17.83 -10.67
N PRO A 485 27.15 -18.64 -10.87
CA PRO A 485 27.00 -20.04 -11.21
C PRO A 485 26.43 -20.85 -10.04
N TYR A 486 25.58 -21.83 -10.34
CA TYR A 486 25.04 -22.78 -9.36
C TYR A 486 26.14 -23.41 -8.51
N THR A 487 27.22 -23.84 -9.14
CA THR A 487 28.35 -24.51 -8.50
C THR A 487 29.02 -23.64 -7.43
N LEU A 488 29.21 -22.34 -7.70
CA LEU A 488 29.78 -21.40 -6.75
C LEU A 488 28.81 -21.13 -5.59
N LEU A 489 27.54 -20.88 -5.88
CA LEU A 489 26.53 -20.65 -4.87
C LEU A 489 26.38 -21.86 -3.93
N ARG A 490 26.43 -23.07 -4.45
CA ARG A 490 26.40 -24.31 -3.68
C ARG A 490 27.57 -24.41 -2.68
N LEU A 491 28.77 -24.03 -3.12
CA LEU A 491 29.96 -24.06 -2.27
C LEU A 491 29.89 -23.03 -1.12
N VAL A 492 29.34 -21.85 -1.39
CA VAL A 492 29.33 -20.73 -0.44
C VAL A 492 28.12 -20.77 0.50
N SER A 493 26.98 -21.30 0.03
CA SER A 493 25.73 -21.29 0.82
C SER A 493 25.74 -22.20 2.04
N GLY A 494 26.52 -23.29 1.99
CA GLY A 494 26.56 -24.32 3.04
C GLY A 494 25.25 -25.13 3.16
N LEU A 495 24.34 -25.02 2.21
CA LEU A 495 23.07 -25.76 2.19
C LEU A 495 23.22 -27.11 1.49
N TYR A 496 22.36 -28.07 1.89
CA TYR A 496 22.20 -29.31 1.15
C TYR A 496 21.58 -29.04 -0.23
N GLU A 497 21.90 -29.89 -1.19
CA GLU A 497 21.51 -29.69 -2.61
C GLU A 497 19.99 -29.51 -2.80
N ASN A 498 19.18 -30.31 -2.12
CA ASN A 498 17.71 -30.21 -2.16
C ASN A 498 17.19 -28.89 -1.59
N GLU A 499 17.79 -28.38 -0.50
CA GLU A 499 17.42 -27.12 0.10
C GLU A 499 17.78 -25.94 -0.80
N LEU A 500 18.98 -25.97 -1.37
CA LEU A 500 19.42 -24.96 -2.32
C LEU A 500 18.54 -24.93 -3.57
N HIS A 501 18.18 -26.11 -4.10
CA HIS A 501 17.30 -26.23 -5.26
C HIS A 501 15.91 -25.65 -4.97
N THR A 502 15.35 -25.97 -3.82
CA THR A 502 14.06 -25.42 -3.37
C THR A 502 14.13 -23.89 -3.19
N ALA A 503 15.22 -23.38 -2.59
CA ALA A 503 15.44 -21.97 -2.38
C ALA A 503 15.56 -21.21 -3.73
N LEU A 504 16.36 -21.73 -4.65
CA LEU A 504 16.51 -21.14 -5.98
C LEU A 504 15.20 -21.19 -6.79
N GLY A 505 14.46 -22.30 -6.71
CA GLY A 505 13.13 -22.40 -7.33
C GLY A 505 12.16 -21.32 -6.83
N ARG A 506 12.15 -21.03 -5.54
CA ARG A 506 11.35 -19.95 -4.95
C ARG A 506 11.82 -18.56 -5.39
N LEU A 507 13.13 -18.32 -5.49
CA LEU A 507 13.69 -17.07 -6.00
C LEU A 507 13.37 -16.85 -7.48
N VAL A 508 13.40 -17.90 -8.28
CA VAL A 508 13.01 -17.85 -9.70
C VAL A 508 11.50 -17.61 -9.82
N ALA A 509 10.68 -18.33 -9.06
CA ALA A 509 9.23 -18.16 -9.06
C ALA A 509 8.80 -16.77 -8.60
N SER A 510 9.55 -16.13 -7.69
CA SER A 510 9.31 -14.75 -7.26
C SER A 510 9.83 -13.69 -8.24
N GLY A 511 10.53 -14.10 -9.31
CA GLY A 511 11.11 -13.19 -10.29
C GLY A 511 12.28 -12.33 -9.78
N LEU A 512 12.87 -12.68 -8.64
CA LEU A 512 14.06 -11.99 -8.11
C LEU A 512 15.35 -12.49 -8.75
N VAL A 513 15.31 -13.70 -9.32
CA VAL A 513 16.45 -14.34 -9.96
C VAL A 513 15.99 -15.04 -11.23
N PHE A 514 16.76 -14.95 -12.29
CA PHE A 514 16.56 -15.68 -13.55
C PHE A 514 17.52 -16.84 -13.66
N GLN A 515 17.01 -17.99 -14.08
CA GLN A 515 17.81 -19.17 -14.32
C GLN A 515 18.07 -19.36 -15.82
N ARG A 516 19.32 -19.58 -16.17
CA ARG A 516 19.76 -19.96 -17.51
C ARG A 516 20.49 -21.30 -17.44
N GLY A 517 19.99 -22.28 -18.15
CA GLY A 517 20.48 -23.66 -18.08
C GLY A 517 19.88 -24.46 -16.92
N THR A 518 20.37 -25.68 -16.73
CA THR A 518 19.94 -26.60 -15.65
C THR A 518 21.11 -26.93 -14.73
N PRO A 519 20.90 -27.08 -13.40
CA PRO A 519 21.96 -27.55 -12.52
C PRO A 519 22.56 -28.87 -12.97
N PRO A 520 23.89 -29.09 -12.85
CA PRO A 520 24.86 -28.24 -12.16
C PRO A 520 25.42 -27.08 -12.96
N ASP A 521 25.13 -26.96 -14.26
CA ASP A 521 25.71 -25.97 -15.17
C ASP A 521 24.84 -24.68 -15.28
N ALA A 522 23.83 -24.56 -14.42
CA ALA A 522 22.96 -23.39 -14.38
C ALA A 522 23.72 -22.13 -13.94
N VAL A 523 23.42 -21.02 -14.60
CA VAL A 523 23.82 -19.68 -14.18
C VAL A 523 22.56 -18.91 -13.79
N TYR A 524 22.61 -18.26 -12.67
CA TYR A 524 21.56 -17.41 -12.15
C TYR A 524 21.95 -15.96 -12.29
N SER A 525 21.02 -15.12 -12.68
CA SER A 525 21.20 -13.67 -12.72
C SER A 525 20.20 -12.99 -11.83
N SER A 526 20.66 -12.01 -11.02
CA SER A 526 19.79 -11.18 -10.20
C SER A 526 19.01 -10.22 -11.09
N SER A 527 17.71 -10.06 -10.82
CA SER A 527 16.88 -9.07 -11.48
C SER A 527 17.24 -7.64 -11.04
N THR A 528 18.01 -7.50 -9.94
CA THR A 528 18.38 -6.22 -9.35
C THR A 528 19.80 -6.27 -8.79
N HIS A 529 20.49 -5.15 -8.90
CA HIS A 529 21.77 -4.92 -8.21
C HIS A 529 21.55 -4.53 -6.77
#